data_54e9360234e0ddc3da0439e6934e33cf
#
_entry.id   54e9360234e0ddc3da0439e6934e33cf
#
_cell.length_a   1.000
_cell.length_b   1.000
_cell.length_c   1.000
_cell.angle_alpha   90.00
_cell.angle_beta   90.00
_cell.angle_gamma   90.00
#
_symmetry.space_group_name_H-M   'P 1'
#
loop_
_entity.id
_entity.type
_entity.pdbx_description
1 polymer ?
#
loop_
_entity_poly.entity_id
_entity_poly.type
_entity_poly.pdbx_seq_one_letter_code
_entity_poly.pdbx_strand_id
1 'polypeptide(L)' 'MAIHRFPIGQTVRLKSLKGLSPKAAEVYRITAYLPARDNSPQYRMRNDEVAQERVTQEIDIEPIAPAAKAE' A
#
# COMPACT_ATOMS: atom_id res chain seq x y z
N MET A 1 11.98 -13.15 -11.15
CA MET A 1 11.44 -13.24 -9.81
C MET A 1 11.10 -11.86 -9.29
N ALA A 2 9.89 -11.69 -8.80
CA ALA A 2 9.47 -10.39 -8.31
C ALA A 2 9.98 -10.13 -6.90
N ILE A 3 10.42 -8.91 -6.65
CA ILE A 3 10.97 -8.53 -5.37
C ILE A 3 10.14 -7.38 -4.83
N HIS A 4 9.78 -7.47 -3.55
CA HIS A 4 9.03 -6.39 -2.92
C HIS A 4 9.94 -5.18 -2.75
N ARG A 5 9.54 -4.06 -3.31
CA ARG A 5 10.37 -2.85 -3.32
C ARG A 5 10.10 -1.95 -2.12
N PHE A 6 8.94 -2.07 -1.51
CA PHE A 6 8.58 -1.21 -0.39
C PHE A 6 8.77 -1.96 0.91
N PRO A 7 9.42 -1.35 1.90
CA PRO A 7 9.63 -2.02 3.19
C PRO A 7 8.34 -2.05 3.99
N ILE A 8 8.28 -3.00 4.91
CA ILE A 8 7.18 -3.04 5.87
C ILE A 8 7.26 -1.76 6.71
N GLY A 9 6.12 -1.13 6.90
CA GLY A 9 6.06 0.15 7.59
C GLY A 9 6.01 1.35 6.65
N GLN A 10 6.27 1.13 5.37
CA GLN A 10 6.21 2.22 4.39
C GLN A 10 4.77 2.69 4.21
N THR A 11 4.59 4.00 4.19
CA THR A 11 3.29 4.58 3.86
C THR A 11 3.16 4.67 2.36
N VAL A 12 2.04 4.22 1.85
CA VAL A 12 1.77 4.20 0.40
C VAL A 12 0.37 4.73 0.15
N ARG A 13 0.13 5.09 -1.09
CA ARG A 13 -1.17 5.57 -1.51
C ARG A 13 -1.62 4.76 -2.72
N LEU A 14 -2.93 4.52 -2.81
CA LEU A 14 -3.48 3.87 -3.99
C LEU A 14 -3.39 4.83 -5.17
N LYS A 15 -2.91 4.32 -6.29
CA LYS A 15 -2.78 5.14 -7.49
C LYS A 15 -4.13 5.45 -8.11
N SER A 16 -5.09 4.56 -7.93
CA SER A 16 -6.41 4.74 -8.51
C SER A 16 -7.46 4.49 -7.45
N LEU A 17 -8.40 5.41 -7.34
CA LEU A 17 -9.52 5.26 -6.41
C LEU A 17 -10.76 4.75 -7.12
N LYS A 18 -10.64 4.41 -8.38
CA LYS A 18 -11.75 3.94 -9.16
C LYS A 18 -12.32 2.68 -8.54
N GLY A 19 -13.62 2.65 -8.37
CA GLY A 19 -14.27 1.49 -7.78
C GLY A 19 -14.28 1.47 -6.28
N LEU A 20 -13.65 2.42 -5.62
CA LEU A 20 -13.66 2.49 -4.17
C LEU A 20 -14.83 3.33 -3.69
N SER A 21 -15.34 2.99 -2.52
CA SER A 21 -16.39 3.80 -1.93
C SER A 21 -15.80 5.12 -1.46
N PRO A 22 -16.64 6.16 -1.35
CA PRO A 22 -16.13 7.46 -0.88
C PRO A 22 -15.53 7.41 0.51
N LYS A 23 -15.87 6.39 1.29
CA LYS A 23 -15.32 6.26 2.64
C LYS A 23 -14.09 5.41 2.70
N ALA A 24 -13.65 4.84 1.56
CA ALA A 24 -12.46 4.01 1.58
C ALA A 24 -11.23 4.88 1.81
N ALA A 25 -10.30 4.37 2.57
CA ALA A 25 -9.02 5.05 2.76
C ALA A 25 -8.24 5.00 1.46
N GLU A 26 -7.41 6.01 1.24
CA GLU A 26 -6.51 5.98 0.10
C GLU A 26 -5.05 5.91 0.51
N VAL A 27 -4.76 6.06 1.78
CA VAL A 27 -3.41 5.99 2.32
C VAL A 27 -3.32 4.81 3.26
N TYR A 28 -2.27 4.02 3.13
CA TYR A 28 -2.11 2.81 3.92
C TYR A 28 -0.65 2.67 4.32
N ARG A 29 -0.43 1.82 5.32
CA ARG A 29 0.91 1.43 5.73
C ARG A 29 1.08 -0.05 5.46
N ILE A 30 2.20 -0.41 4.84
CA ILE A 30 2.47 -1.82 4.52
C ILE A 30 2.72 -2.59 5.80
N THR A 31 2.01 -3.71 5.96
CA THR A 31 2.13 -4.53 7.16
C THR A 31 2.73 -5.90 6.88
N ALA A 32 2.67 -6.37 5.64
CA ALA A 32 3.20 -7.70 5.35
C ALA A 32 3.45 -7.81 3.84
N TYR A 33 4.34 -8.73 3.49
CA TYR A 33 4.58 -9.09 2.10
C TYR A 33 3.77 -10.32 1.77
N LEU A 34 3.26 -10.36 0.55
CA LEU A 34 2.51 -11.51 0.05
C LEU A 34 3.18 -11.99 -1.23
N PRO A 35 2.95 -13.27 -1.60
CA PRO A 35 3.54 -13.80 -2.82
C PRO A 35 3.15 -13.00 -4.04
N ALA A 36 4.07 -12.92 -5.00
CA ALA A 36 3.80 -12.20 -6.23
C ALA A 36 2.68 -12.88 -7.01
N ARG A 37 1.92 -12.07 -7.72
CA ARG A 37 0.88 -12.55 -8.60
C ARG A 37 1.13 -11.92 -9.96
N ASP A 38 1.22 -12.74 -11.00
CA ASP A 38 1.53 -12.27 -12.34
C ASP A 38 2.82 -11.44 -12.34
N ASN A 39 3.83 -11.91 -11.61
CA ASN A 39 5.11 -11.24 -11.48
C ASN A 39 5.06 -9.89 -10.80
N SER A 40 3.95 -9.58 -10.14
CA SER A 40 3.81 -8.34 -9.41
C SER A 40 3.77 -8.64 -7.93
N PRO A 41 4.71 -8.11 -7.15
CA PRO A 41 4.69 -8.33 -5.71
C PRO A 41 3.40 -7.79 -5.12
N GLN A 42 2.90 -8.48 -4.10
CA GLN A 42 1.69 -8.06 -3.43
C GLN A 42 2.01 -7.68 -2.00
N TYR A 43 1.19 -6.81 -1.46
CA TYR A 43 1.38 -6.31 -0.11
C TYR A 43 0.06 -6.34 0.63
N ARG A 44 0.14 -6.64 1.92
CA ARG A 44 -0.97 -6.38 2.82
C ARG A 44 -0.71 -5.04 3.46
N MET A 45 -1.72 -4.21 3.50
CA MET A 45 -1.55 -2.87 4.05
C MET A 45 -2.79 -2.49 4.84
N ARG A 46 -2.63 -1.53 5.72
CA ARG A 46 -3.68 -1.17 6.66
C ARG A 46 -3.70 0.33 6.89
N ASN A 47 -4.90 0.85 7.03
CA ASN A 47 -5.11 2.22 7.51
C ASN A 47 -5.71 2.12 8.89
N ASP A 48 -4.99 2.64 9.90
CA ASP A 48 -5.43 2.51 11.27
C ASP A 48 -6.53 3.48 11.65
N GLU A 49 -6.66 4.58 10.93
CA GLU A 49 -7.69 5.56 11.25
C GLU A 49 -9.08 5.03 10.99
N VAL A 50 -9.25 4.27 9.93
CA VAL A 50 -10.54 3.71 9.59
C VAL A 50 -10.55 2.19 9.72
N ALA A 51 -9.49 1.62 10.27
CA ALA A 51 -9.39 0.19 10.52
C ALA A 51 -9.69 -0.64 9.27
N GLN A 52 -9.13 -0.24 8.15
CA GLN A 52 -9.28 -0.97 6.89
C GLN A 52 -7.99 -1.67 6.53
N GLU A 53 -8.12 -2.90 6.07
CA GLU A 53 -7.00 -3.67 5.53
C GLU A 53 -7.27 -3.96 4.08
N ARG A 54 -6.19 -4.02 3.28
CA ARG A 54 -6.32 -4.27 1.86
C ARG A 54 -5.11 -5.01 1.35
N VAL A 55 -5.33 -5.86 0.36
CA VAL A 55 -4.25 -6.52 -0.35
C VAL A 55 -4.19 -5.90 -1.74
N THR A 56 -2.98 -5.54 -2.17
CA THR A 56 -2.85 -4.88 -3.45
C THR A 56 -1.52 -5.24 -4.10
N GLN A 57 -1.43 -5.00 -5.39
CA GLN A 57 -0.21 -5.24 -6.14
C GLN A 57 0.65 -3.99 -6.11
N GLU A 58 1.97 -4.20 -6.23
CA GLU A 58 2.90 -3.08 -6.18
C GLU A 58 2.62 -2.03 -7.23
N ILE A 59 2.15 -2.44 -8.40
CA ILE A 59 1.91 -1.48 -9.48
C ILE A 59 0.73 -0.59 -9.20
N ASP A 60 -0.09 -0.92 -8.20
CA ASP A 60 -1.28 -0.13 -7.88
C ASP A 60 -1.06 0.85 -6.76
N ILE A 61 0.14 0.92 -6.22
CA ILE A 61 0.43 1.82 -5.10
C ILE A 61 1.70 2.61 -5.40
N GLU A 62 1.83 3.72 -4.70
CA GLU A 62 3.03 4.53 -4.81
C GLU A 62 3.45 4.97 -3.41
N PRO A 63 4.74 5.12 -3.18
CA PRO A 63 5.20 5.51 -1.85
C PRO A 63 4.90 6.97 -1.58
N ILE A 64 4.67 7.26 -0.30
CA ILE A 64 4.49 8.63 0.16
C ILE A 64 5.65 8.92 1.09
N ALA A 65 6.38 9.98 0.80
CA ALA A 65 7.47 10.37 1.67
C ALA A 65 6.87 10.81 3.01
N PRO A 66 7.34 10.25 4.11
CA PRO A 66 6.83 10.67 5.40
C PRO A 66 7.14 12.13 5.65
N ALA A 67 6.16 12.87 6.09
CA ALA A 67 6.36 14.28 6.38
C ALA A 67 7.43 14.46 7.45
N ALA A 68 7.48 13.55 8.35
CA ALA A 68 8.44 13.66 9.44
C ALA A 68 9.86 13.55 8.96
N LYS A 69 10.08 12.98 7.79
CA LYS A 69 11.41 12.89 7.34
C LYS A 69 11.94 14.18 6.89
N ALA A 70 11.09 15.11 6.73
CA ALA A 70 11.64 16.37 6.38
C ALA A 70 12.44 16.85 7.48
N GLU A 71 12.82 16.33 8.15
CA GLU A 71 13.59 16.72 9.06
C GLU A 71 14.61 16.97 9.01
#